data_6e4e2e7ebbfd30fd63952989961ae6a9
#
_entry.id   6e4e2e7ebbfd30fd63952989961ae6a9
#
_cell.length_a   1.000
_cell.length_b   1.000
_cell.length_c   1.000
_cell.angle_alpha   90.00
_cell.angle_beta   90.00
_cell.angle_gamma   90.00
#
_symmetry.space_group_name_H-M   'P 1'
#
loop_
_entity.id
_entity.type
_entity.pdbx_description
1 polymer ?
#
loop_
_entity_poly.entity_id
_entity_poly.type
_entity_poly.pdbx_seq_one_letter_code
_entity_poly.pdbx_strand_id
1 'polypeptide(L)'
;MSCTSEMPPLNGETAVVSSVATSISIPSTSENPTSVPPPMVPSTTQVNDDQLVVPVGMCDFMTEGSMGFGNRSPNKPDSVVVIGKSDGNLAIIAEHWGQTLGPQVLVVGQIHGDECAPAFVVDELRERPPENYGLWLIPTLNPDGHFLGSRTNGSGIDLNRDGLTQSAPETKALMAFTRLVAPDLTVYLHSPLNWIGYFNGSLAQKVGSQLVSALGMDVLYTSGSNPPETAFLWQGQNAVVPGQQSILIEMPSISTKEAPAAPNRSRDSFSTVEKVSVFASIVRDTLDEAMKELE
;
A
#
# COMPACT_ATOMS: atom_id res chain seq x y z
N MET A 1 -15.93 21.37 -57.72
CA MET A 1 -14.54 21.15 -58.10
C MET A 1 -13.97 20.08 -57.19
N SER A 2 -13.86 18.88 -57.74
CA SER A 2 -13.45 17.65 -57.06
C SER A 2 -11.95 17.45 -57.38
N CYS A 3 -11.12 17.30 -56.38
CA CYS A 3 -9.75 16.86 -56.53
C CYS A 3 -9.56 15.50 -55.88
N THR A 4 -9.55 14.47 -56.70
CA THR A 4 -9.08 13.13 -56.39
C THR A 4 -7.56 13.08 -56.65
N SER A 5 -6.78 12.72 -55.61
CA SER A 5 -5.37 12.40 -55.79
C SER A 5 -5.16 10.90 -55.64
N GLU A 6 -4.79 10.25 -56.72
CA GLU A 6 -4.39 8.84 -56.80
C GLU A 6 -3.01 8.64 -56.17
N MET A 7 -2.87 7.55 -55.40
CA MET A 7 -1.57 7.06 -54.94
C MET A 7 -0.97 6.07 -55.93
N PRO A 8 0.39 6.07 -56.16
CA PRO A 8 1.04 5.09 -57.01
C PRO A 8 1.24 3.73 -56.34
N PRO A 9 1.36 2.63 -57.08
CA PRO A 9 1.51 1.29 -56.56
C PRO A 9 2.92 1.01 -56.06
N LEU A 10 3.02 0.34 -54.88
CA LEU A 10 4.24 -0.20 -54.33
C LEU A 10 4.60 -1.53 -55.00
N ASN A 11 5.71 -1.58 -55.68
CA ASN A 11 6.33 -2.80 -56.21
C ASN A 11 6.91 -3.65 -55.08
N GLY A 12 6.51 -4.91 -55.04
CA GLY A 12 7.03 -5.90 -54.09
C GLY A 12 8.40 -6.42 -54.54
N GLU A 13 9.34 -6.45 -53.63
CA GLU A 13 10.49 -7.34 -53.68
C GLU A 13 10.46 -8.26 -52.49
N THR A 14 10.28 -9.55 -52.77
CA THR A 14 10.38 -10.66 -51.82
C THR A 14 11.83 -11.02 -51.58
N ALA A 15 12.35 -10.64 -50.39
CA ALA A 15 13.63 -11.14 -49.91
C ALA A 15 13.44 -12.50 -49.22
N VAL A 16 13.94 -13.57 -49.81
CA VAL A 16 14.01 -14.90 -49.22
C VAL A 16 15.17 -14.92 -48.22
N VAL A 17 14.86 -14.94 -46.93
CA VAL A 17 15.87 -15.16 -45.88
C VAL A 17 15.90 -16.65 -45.54
N SER A 18 17.00 -17.30 -45.93
CA SER A 18 17.31 -18.70 -45.57
C SER A 18 17.69 -18.77 -44.10
N SER A 19 16.85 -19.41 -43.27
CA SER A 19 17.13 -19.69 -41.85
C SER A 19 17.95 -20.98 -41.73
N VAL A 20 19.20 -20.85 -41.35
CA VAL A 20 20.03 -21.97 -40.86
C VAL A 20 19.67 -22.20 -39.42
N ALA A 21 18.95 -23.28 -39.14
CA ALA A 21 18.66 -23.75 -37.80
C ALA A 21 19.86 -24.45 -37.18
N THR A 22 20.57 -23.79 -36.27
CA THR A 22 21.58 -24.43 -35.43
C THR A 22 20.89 -24.96 -34.17
N SER A 23 20.78 -26.28 -34.05
CA SER A 23 20.28 -26.96 -32.87
C SER A 23 21.29 -26.89 -31.73
N ILE A 24 20.99 -26.10 -30.70
CA ILE A 24 21.74 -26.09 -29.45
C ILE A 24 21.08 -27.12 -28.51
N SER A 25 21.80 -28.20 -28.20
CA SER A 25 21.42 -29.19 -27.20
C SER A 25 21.61 -28.57 -25.82
N ILE A 26 20.53 -28.35 -25.08
CA ILE A 26 20.57 -27.96 -23.67
C ILE A 26 20.68 -29.25 -22.83
N PRO A 27 21.70 -29.40 -21.97
CA PRO A 27 21.73 -30.52 -21.03
C PRO A 27 20.62 -30.34 -20.01
N SER A 28 19.76 -31.36 -19.87
CA SER A 28 18.73 -31.42 -18.81
C SER A 28 19.43 -31.72 -17.48
N THR A 29 19.73 -30.69 -16.69
CA THR A 29 19.96 -30.86 -15.26
C THR A 29 18.63 -30.72 -14.55
N SER A 30 18.14 -31.81 -14.00
CA SER A 30 17.03 -31.82 -13.05
C SER A 30 17.54 -31.25 -11.73
N GLU A 31 17.50 -29.93 -11.58
CA GLU A 31 17.60 -29.32 -10.26
C GLU A 31 16.22 -29.32 -9.62
N ASN A 32 16.10 -29.98 -8.47
CA ASN A 32 14.99 -29.88 -7.57
C ASN A 32 14.70 -28.40 -7.29
N PRO A 33 13.42 -27.97 -7.21
CA PRO A 33 13.11 -26.60 -6.80
C PRO A 33 13.67 -26.39 -5.39
N THR A 34 14.73 -25.60 -5.30
CA THR A 34 15.28 -25.12 -4.04
C THR A 34 14.17 -24.43 -3.28
N SER A 35 13.91 -24.91 -2.07
CA SER A 35 13.00 -24.27 -1.12
C SER A 35 13.28 -22.77 -1.05
N VAL A 36 12.25 -21.97 -1.30
CA VAL A 36 12.29 -20.53 -1.06
C VAL A 36 12.69 -20.34 0.41
N PRO A 37 13.77 -19.62 0.71
CA PRO A 37 14.12 -19.36 2.09
C PRO A 37 12.97 -18.64 2.79
N PRO A 38 12.68 -18.95 4.06
CA PRO A 38 11.64 -18.28 4.81
C PRO A 38 11.91 -16.77 4.81
N PRO A 39 10.86 -15.92 4.82
CA PRO A 39 11.01 -14.47 4.86
C PRO A 39 11.94 -14.10 6.03
N MET A 40 12.98 -13.33 5.74
CA MET A 40 13.91 -12.87 6.76
C MET A 40 13.21 -11.77 7.56
N VAL A 41 12.97 -12.03 8.84
CA VAL A 41 12.62 -10.94 9.76
C VAL A 41 13.81 -9.97 9.79
N PRO A 42 13.59 -8.67 9.55
CA PRO A 42 14.66 -7.69 9.59
C PRO A 42 15.40 -7.78 10.92
N SER A 43 16.74 -7.81 10.88
CA SER A 43 17.53 -7.72 12.11
C SER A 43 17.17 -6.40 12.79
N THR A 44 16.55 -6.47 13.97
CA THR A 44 16.10 -5.31 14.72
C THR A 44 17.31 -4.52 15.16
N THR A 45 17.61 -3.44 14.48
CA THR A 45 18.46 -2.40 15.03
C THR A 45 17.64 -1.73 16.12
N GLN A 46 18.11 -1.76 17.37
CA GLN A 46 17.48 -1.04 18.48
C GLN A 46 17.37 0.43 18.06
N VAL A 47 16.14 0.88 17.85
CA VAL A 47 15.87 2.28 17.51
C VAL A 47 15.80 3.03 18.84
N ASN A 48 16.63 4.04 19.01
CA ASN A 48 16.54 4.91 20.18
C ASN A 48 15.23 5.72 20.13
N ASP A 49 14.58 5.91 21.26
CA ASP A 49 13.30 6.65 21.36
C ASP A 49 13.34 8.02 20.66
N ASP A 50 14.50 8.69 20.65
CA ASP A 50 14.70 9.97 19.95
C ASP A 50 14.56 9.89 18.41
N GLN A 51 14.65 8.69 17.82
CA GLN A 51 14.49 8.47 16.37
C GLN A 51 13.05 8.14 15.97
N LEU A 52 12.19 7.86 16.95
CA LEU A 52 10.79 7.49 16.75
C LEU A 52 9.84 8.69 16.75
N VAL A 53 10.37 9.90 16.92
CA VAL A 53 9.54 11.11 16.96
C VAL A 53 9.02 11.40 15.56
N VAL A 54 7.74 11.10 15.33
CA VAL A 54 7.00 11.66 14.21
C VAL A 54 6.60 13.08 14.62
N PRO A 55 6.91 14.10 13.82
CA PRO A 55 6.53 15.48 14.15
C PRO A 55 5.02 15.59 14.29
N VAL A 56 4.57 16.43 15.21
CA VAL A 56 3.13 16.77 15.32
C VAL A 56 2.67 17.38 14.00
N GLY A 57 1.70 16.76 13.36
CA GLY A 57 1.18 17.15 12.06
C GLY A 57 -0.25 17.67 12.12
N MET A 58 -0.82 18.01 10.96
CA MET A 58 -2.17 18.56 10.86
C MET A 58 -3.22 17.61 11.45
N CYS A 59 -3.05 16.31 11.28
CA CYS A 59 -4.02 15.30 11.74
C CYS A 59 -4.09 15.18 13.26
N ASP A 60 -3.03 15.56 13.98
CA ASP A 60 -2.99 15.50 15.44
C ASP A 60 -3.90 16.52 16.10
N PHE A 61 -4.29 17.58 15.38
CA PHE A 61 -5.17 18.63 15.87
C PHE A 61 -6.65 18.44 15.54
N MET A 62 -7.00 17.36 14.80
CA MET A 62 -8.35 17.19 14.26
C MET A 62 -9.34 16.59 15.27
N THR A 63 -8.88 16.13 16.42
CA THR A 63 -9.73 15.62 17.50
C THR A 63 -9.54 16.43 18.78
N GLU A 64 -10.63 16.89 19.39
CA GLU A 64 -10.60 17.40 20.76
C GLU A 64 -10.13 16.30 21.70
N GLY A 65 -8.95 16.45 22.27
CA GLY A 65 -8.28 15.42 23.06
C GLY A 65 -7.23 14.67 22.27
N SER A 66 -6.66 15.38 21.27
CA SER A 66 -5.67 14.88 20.35
C SER A 66 -4.66 13.95 21.01
N MET A 67 -4.61 12.81 20.45
CA MET A 67 -3.61 11.84 20.74
C MET A 67 -2.67 11.83 19.56
N GLY A 68 -1.47 12.31 19.78
CA GLY A 68 -0.42 12.28 18.77
C GLY A 68 -0.23 10.85 18.27
N PHE A 69 0.26 10.72 17.04
CA PHE A 69 0.63 9.43 16.49
C PHE A 69 1.46 8.63 17.49
N GLY A 70 1.01 7.44 17.83
CA GLY A 70 1.77 6.48 18.62
C GLY A 70 1.53 6.46 20.12
N ASN A 71 0.56 7.22 20.67
CA ASN A 71 0.38 7.28 22.12
C ASN A 71 -0.99 6.80 22.65
N ARG A 72 -1.82 6.18 21.79
CA ARG A 72 -3.17 5.73 22.20
C ARG A 72 -3.21 4.33 22.75
N SER A 73 -2.43 3.44 22.16
CA SER A 73 -2.47 2.05 22.58
C SER A 73 -1.62 1.83 23.82
N PRO A 74 -2.16 1.20 24.89
CA PRO A 74 -1.37 0.68 25.98
C PRO A 74 -0.45 -0.47 25.53
N ASN A 75 -0.74 -1.05 24.37
CA ASN A 75 0.04 -2.12 23.77
C ASN A 75 1.33 -1.58 23.14
N LYS A 76 2.35 -2.41 23.15
CA LYS A 76 3.62 -2.10 22.48
C LYS A 76 3.83 -3.07 21.34
N PRO A 77 4.37 -2.61 20.20
CA PRO A 77 4.77 -3.53 19.14
C PRO A 77 5.85 -4.49 19.60
N ASP A 78 5.88 -5.68 19.02
CA ASP A 78 6.92 -6.68 19.29
C ASP A 78 8.28 -6.19 18.79
N SER A 79 8.30 -5.41 17.71
CA SER A 79 9.48 -4.71 17.23
C SER A 79 9.13 -3.46 16.43
N VAL A 80 10.09 -2.52 16.36
CA VAL A 80 10.02 -1.31 15.53
C VAL A 80 11.27 -1.23 14.66
N VAL A 81 11.07 -0.92 13.39
CA VAL A 81 12.16 -0.81 12.41
C VAL A 81 12.07 0.53 11.70
N VAL A 82 13.19 1.23 11.57
CA VAL A 82 13.30 2.37 10.63
C VAL A 82 13.54 1.78 9.24
N ILE A 83 12.56 1.87 8.36
CA ILE A 83 12.64 1.34 7.00
C ILE A 83 13.32 2.30 6.02
N GLY A 84 13.41 3.55 6.39
CA GLY A 84 14.03 4.61 5.60
C GLY A 84 13.83 5.97 6.21
N LYS A 85 14.15 7.00 5.43
CA LYS A 85 13.91 8.40 5.77
C LYS A 85 13.16 9.07 4.65
N SER A 86 12.32 10.05 5.00
CA SER A 86 11.64 10.91 4.06
C SER A 86 12.59 11.90 3.40
N ASP A 87 12.08 12.63 2.44
CA ASP A 87 12.81 13.71 1.76
C ASP A 87 13.31 14.77 2.76
N GLY A 88 12.51 15.14 3.77
CA GLY A 88 12.88 16.00 4.89
C GLY A 88 13.74 15.33 5.98
N ASN A 89 14.26 14.13 5.73
CA ASN A 89 15.11 13.36 6.66
C ASN A 89 14.39 12.88 7.94
N LEU A 90 13.06 12.81 7.95
CA LEU A 90 12.28 12.22 9.02
C LEU A 90 12.28 10.69 8.91
N ALA A 91 12.28 9.99 10.06
CA ALA A 91 12.23 8.54 10.05
C ALA A 91 10.89 8.00 9.53
N ILE A 92 10.94 6.99 8.66
CA ILE A 92 9.79 6.18 8.26
C ILE A 92 9.89 4.89 9.04
N ILE A 93 8.91 4.61 9.88
CA ILE A 93 8.92 3.45 10.77
C ILE A 93 7.92 2.39 10.31
N ALA A 94 8.26 1.13 10.56
CA ALA A 94 7.35 0.00 10.51
C ALA A 94 7.33 -0.70 11.88
N GLU A 95 6.14 -0.99 12.37
CA GLU A 95 5.90 -1.71 13.61
C GLU A 95 5.47 -3.13 13.30
N HIS A 96 6.00 -4.09 14.03
CA HIS A 96 5.57 -5.48 13.93
C HIS A 96 4.75 -5.89 15.14
N TRP A 97 3.67 -6.61 14.87
CA TRP A 97 2.72 -7.13 15.85
C TRP A 97 2.37 -8.58 15.53
N GLY A 98 2.36 -9.45 16.53
CA GLY A 98 1.93 -10.83 16.42
C GLY A 98 3.01 -11.79 15.92
N GLN A 99 2.67 -12.71 15.03
CA GLN A 99 3.55 -13.82 14.65
C GLN A 99 4.69 -13.38 13.71
N THR A 100 5.92 -13.84 14.03
CA THR A 100 7.09 -13.62 13.16
C THR A 100 7.20 -14.64 12.01
N LEU A 101 6.51 -15.76 12.12
CA LEU A 101 6.44 -16.81 11.12
C LEU A 101 4.99 -16.99 10.68
N GLY A 102 4.78 -17.57 9.49
CA GLY A 102 3.45 -17.75 8.92
C GLY A 102 3.00 -16.54 8.09
N PRO A 103 1.69 -16.38 7.86
CA PRO A 103 1.16 -15.31 7.03
C PRO A 103 1.53 -13.92 7.53
N GLN A 104 1.82 -13.00 6.61
CA GLN A 104 2.22 -11.63 6.91
C GLN A 104 1.30 -10.63 6.19
N VAL A 105 0.83 -9.64 6.92
CA VAL A 105 0.05 -8.52 6.38
C VAL A 105 0.83 -7.22 6.59
N LEU A 106 0.91 -6.40 5.55
CA LEU A 106 1.46 -5.05 5.63
C LEU A 106 0.33 -4.02 5.47
N VAL A 107 0.15 -3.14 6.44
CA VAL A 107 -0.77 -2.00 6.36
C VAL A 107 0.04 -0.72 6.23
N VAL A 108 -0.24 0.05 5.18
CA VAL A 108 0.43 1.32 4.89
C VAL A 108 -0.56 2.45 5.11
N GLY A 109 -0.34 3.21 6.16
CA GLY A 109 -1.11 4.40 6.52
C GLY A 109 -0.53 5.66 5.88
N GLN A 110 -1.32 6.68 5.87
CA GLN A 110 -1.04 8.07 5.52
C GLN A 110 0.01 8.27 4.42
N ILE A 111 -0.33 7.78 3.22
CA ILE A 111 0.46 7.97 1.99
C ILE A 111 0.39 9.43 1.55
N HIS A 112 -0.79 10.05 1.71
CA HIS A 112 -0.97 11.49 1.56
C HIS A 112 -1.08 12.11 2.95
N GLY A 113 -0.28 13.13 3.22
CA GLY A 113 -0.18 13.72 4.54
C GLY A 113 -1.41 14.51 5.00
N ASP A 114 -2.27 14.92 4.04
CA ASP A 114 -3.54 15.59 4.28
C ASP A 114 -4.73 14.62 4.47
N GLU A 115 -4.49 13.30 4.40
CA GLU A 115 -5.51 12.27 4.62
C GLU A 115 -5.40 11.73 6.05
N CYS A 116 -6.23 12.20 6.98
CA CYS A 116 -6.10 11.88 8.40
C CYS A 116 -6.75 10.55 8.80
N ALA A 117 -7.79 10.09 8.10
CA ALA A 117 -8.49 8.84 8.44
C ALA A 117 -7.57 7.61 8.53
N PRO A 118 -6.60 7.40 7.61
CA PRO A 118 -5.63 6.32 7.68
C PRO A 118 -4.87 6.21 9.00
N ALA A 119 -4.46 7.32 9.55
CA ALA A 119 -3.70 7.39 10.79
C ALA A 119 -4.48 6.83 11.98
N PHE A 120 -5.76 7.23 12.08
CA PHE A 120 -6.63 6.75 13.16
C PHE A 120 -6.96 5.26 13.02
N VAL A 121 -7.10 4.74 11.79
CA VAL A 121 -7.30 3.30 11.59
C VAL A 121 -6.07 2.52 12.03
N VAL A 122 -4.87 2.99 11.71
CA VAL A 122 -3.63 2.34 12.19
C VAL A 122 -3.56 2.34 13.72
N ASP A 123 -3.92 3.44 14.38
CA ASP A 123 -3.96 3.49 15.83
C ASP A 123 -4.93 2.47 16.43
N GLU A 124 -6.12 2.32 15.87
CA GLU A 124 -7.09 1.32 16.30
C GLU A 124 -6.60 -0.13 16.05
N LEU A 125 -5.87 -0.38 14.97
CA LEU A 125 -5.30 -1.71 14.69
C LEU A 125 -4.28 -2.16 15.75
N ARG A 126 -3.61 -1.23 16.42
CA ARG A 126 -2.67 -1.50 17.53
C ARG A 126 -3.38 -1.98 18.79
N GLU A 127 -4.65 -1.58 19.00
CA GLU A 127 -5.41 -1.94 20.20
C GLU A 127 -5.67 -3.45 20.33
N ARG A 128 -5.65 -4.15 19.20
CA ARG A 128 -5.91 -5.59 19.15
C ARG A 128 -4.87 -6.30 18.25
N PRO A 129 -3.68 -6.62 18.78
CA PRO A 129 -2.66 -7.35 18.02
C PRO A 129 -3.14 -8.71 17.50
N PRO A 130 -2.65 -9.19 16.33
CA PRO A 130 -3.03 -10.50 15.80
C PRO A 130 -2.46 -11.66 16.62
N GLU A 131 -3.22 -12.75 16.68
CA GLU A 131 -2.76 -13.99 17.32
C GLU A 131 -2.15 -14.98 16.32
N ASN A 132 -2.65 -15.00 15.06
CA ASN A 132 -2.38 -16.07 14.10
C ASN A 132 -1.53 -15.63 12.91
N TYR A 133 -1.16 -14.36 12.78
CA TYR A 133 -0.32 -13.86 11.69
C TYR A 133 0.55 -12.69 12.15
N GLY A 134 1.50 -12.30 11.33
CA GLY A 134 2.30 -11.10 11.53
C GLY A 134 1.64 -9.89 10.88
N LEU A 135 1.54 -8.79 11.61
CA LEU A 135 1.03 -7.52 11.14
C LEU A 135 2.12 -6.47 11.18
N TRP A 136 2.47 -5.95 10.02
CA TRP A 136 3.35 -4.81 9.87
C TRP A 136 2.51 -3.55 9.67
N LEU A 137 2.73 -2.54 10.48
CA LEU A 137 2.06 -1.24 10.39
C LEU A 137 3.09 -0.17 10.05
N ILE A 138 2.87 0.56 8.96
CA ILE A 138 3.55 1.82 8.65
C ILE A 138 2.54 2.93 8.93
N PRO A 139 2.65 3.65 10.08
CA PRO A 139 1.64 4.64 10.47
C PRO A 139 1.52 5.80 9.49
N THR A 140 2.66 6.31 9.04
CA THR A 140 2.74 7.27 7.94
C THR A 140 3.90 6.94 7.02
N LEU A 141 3.60 6.77 5.73
CA LEU A 141 4.61 6.66 4.71
C LEU A 141 5.19 8.02 4.35
N ASN A 142 4.44 9.10 4.59
CA ASN A 142 4.75 10.47 4.19
C ASN A 142 4.84 11.40 5.41
N PRO A 143 5.87 11.29 6.25
CA PRO A 143 5.99 12.11 7.45
C PRO A 143 6.17 13.61 7.13
N ASP A 144 6.76 13.98 6.00
CA ASP A 144 6.85 15.38 5.57
C ASP A 144 5.48 15.94 5.21
N GLY A 145 4.71 15.19 4.40
CA GLY A 145 3.34 15.58 4.05
C GLY A 145 2.44 15.63 5.28
N HIS A 146 2.60 14.71 6.23
CA HIS A 146 1.91 14.72 7.53
C HIS A 146 2.19 16.04 8.29
N PHE A 147 3.46 16.39 8.42
CA PHE A 147 3.85 17.65 9.10
C PHE A 147 3.31 18.90 8.40
N LEU A 148 3.35 18.91 7.06
CA LEU A 148 2.93 20.05 6.24
C LEU A 148 1.41 20.11 5.99
N GLY A 149 0.68 19.03 6.29
CA GLY A 149 -0.73 18.88 5.88
C GLY A 149 -0.87 18.85 4.36
N SER A 150 0.05 18.17 3.67
CA SER A 150 0.16 18.15 2.21
C SER A 150 -0.11 16.75 1.66
N ARG A 151 -0.78 16.70 0.49
CA ARG A 151 -0.92 15.46 -0.26
C ARG A 151 0.44 14.88 -0.67
N THR A 152 1.36 15.73 -1.09
CA THR A 152 2.69 15.34 -1.59
C THR A 152 3.72 15.25 -0.46
N ASN A 153 4.88 14.64 -0.75
CA ASN A 153 6.03 14.67 0.15
C ASN A 153 6.72 16.06 0.16
N GLY A 154 7.83 16.20 0.87
CA GLY A 154 8.59 17.44 0.99
C GLY A 154 9.05 18.05 -0.33
N SER A 155 9.32 17.23 -1.35
CA SER A 155 9.70 17.66 -2.71
C SER A 155 8.53 17.81 -3.68
N GLY A 156 7.29 17.71 -3.22
CA GLY A 156 6.09 17.87 -4.06
C GLY A 156 5.73 16.63 -4.88
N ILE A 157 6.26 15.45 -4.54
CA ILE A 157 5.96 14.19 -5.23
C ILE A 157 4.72 13.55 -4.61
N ASP A 158 3.71 13.22 -5.43
CA ASP A 158 2.60 12.34 -5.05
C ASP A 158 3.10 10.89 -4.98
N LEU A 159 3.28 10.37 -3.77
CA LEU A 159 3.80 9.03 -3.56
C LEU A 159 2.94 7.95 -4.22
N ASN A 160 1.61 8.17 -4.28
CA ASN A 160 0.70 7.23 -4.96
C ASN A 160 0.68 7.41 -6.49
N ARG A 161 1.66 8.12 -7.07
CA ARG A 161 1.98 8.21 -8.49
C ARG A 161 3.44 7.84 -8.78
N ASP A 162 4.19 7.49 -7.74
CA ASP A 162 5.64 7.23 -7.82
C ASP A 162 6.00 5.72 -7.74
N GLY A 163 5.00 4.85 -7.61
CA GLY A 163 5.23 3.41 -7.39
C GLY A 163 6.14 2.73 -8.42
N LEU A 164 6.00 3.06 -9.70
CA LEU A 164 6.84 2.50 -10.77
C LEU A 164 8.15 3.27 -10.94
N THR A 165 8.14 4.58 -10.76
CA THR A 165 9.31 5.46 -10.95
C THR A 165 10.26 5.36 -9.77
N GLN A 166 9.72 5.23 -8.56
CA GLN A 166 10.46 5.15 -7.30
C GLN A 166 11.47 6.30 -7.17
N SER A 167 11.06 7.52 -7.49
CA SER A 167 11.92 8.70 -7.40
C SER A 167 12.06 9.20 -5.97
N ALA A 168 10.97 9.14 -5.20
CA ALA A 168 10.93 9.55 -3.80
C ALA A 168 11.65 8.57 -2.87
N PRO A 169 12.36 9.05 -1.84
CA PRO A 169 12.99 8.18 -0.84
C PRO A 169 11.97 7.33 -0.07
N GLU A 170 10.77 7.85 0.19
CA GLU A 170 9.67 7.15 0.84
C GLU A 170 9.21 5.93 0.02
N THR A 171 9.03 6.10 -1.28
CA THR A 171 8.66 5.01 -2.19
C THR A 171 9.76 3.95 -2.24
N LYS A 172 11.03 4.37 -2.33
CA LYS A 172 12.18 3.43 -2.31
C LYS A 172 12.21 2.63 -1.01
N ALA A 173 11.99 3.29 0.12
CA ALA A 173 11.95 2.65 1.44
C ALA A 173 10.85 1.60 1.51
N LEU A 174 9.62 1.93 1.09
CA LEU A 174 8.50 1.00 1.04
C LEU A 174 8.81 -0.20 0.15
N MET A 175 9.35 0.01 -1.06
CA MET A 175 9.64 -1.07 -2.00
C MET A 175 10.75 -1.99 -1.49
N ALA A 176 11.78 -1.44 -0.83
CA ALA A 176 12.83 -2.23 -0.20
C ALA A 176 12.29 -3.06 0.96
N PHE A 177 11.44 -2.46 1.79
CA PHE A 177 10.80 -3.14 2.91
C PHE A 177 9.84 -4.24 2.45
N THR A 178 9.03 -3.99 1.40
CA THR A 178 8.16 -5.01 0.81
C THR A 178 8.95 -6.23 0.32
N ARG A 179 10.11 -6.03 -0.33
CA ARG A 179 10.97 -7.17 -0.72
C ARG A 179 11.48 -7.97 0.46
N LEU A 180 11.77 -7.30 1.56
CA LEU A 180 12.34 -7.92 2.77
C LEU A 180 11.29 -8.76 3.50
N VAL A 181 10.09 -8.20 3.69
CA VAL A 181 8.99 -8.83 4.44
C VAL A 181 8.23 -9.83 3.56
N ALA A 182 8.12 -9.55 2.25
CA ALA A 182 7.32 -10.32 1.30
C ALA A 182 5.90 -10.66 1.83
N PRO A 183 5.09 -9.64 2.18
CA PRO A 183 3.80 -9.86 2.83
C PRO A 183 2.85 -10.62 1.89
N ASP A 184 1.99 -11.49 2.44
CA ASP A 184 0.94 -12.18 1.68
C ASP A 184 -0.12 -11.20 1.18
N LEU A 185 -0.36 -10.14 1.95
CA LEU A 185 -1.30 -9.07 1.60
C LEU A 185 -0.79 -7.71 2.04
N THR A 186 -0.89 -6.72 1.16
CA THR A 186 -0.69 -5.30 1.51
C THR A 186 -2.00 -4.55 1.46
N VAL A 187 -2.28 -3.77 2.51
CA VAL A 187 -3.45 -2.88 2.60
C VAL A 187 -2.96 -1.43 2.57
N TYR A 188 -3.37 -0.68 1.56
CA TYR A 188 -3.14 0.76 1.43
C TYR A 188 -4.34 1.53 1.92
N LEU A 189 -4.14 2.42 2.87
CA LEU A 189 -5.19 3.25 3.46
C LEU A 189 -5.12 4.66 2.90
N HIS A 190 -6.24 5.10 2.34
CA HIS A 190 -6.47 6.44 1.79
C HIS A 190 -7.80 7.02 2.27
N SER A 191 -8.04 8.28 2.04
CA SER A 191 -9.33 8.97 2.15
C SER A 191 -9.40 10.14 1.15
N PRO A 192 -10.58 10.68 0.79
CA PRO A 192 -11.91 10.48 1.34
C PRO A 192 -12.94 9.91 0.34
N LEU A 193 -12.61 8.97 -0.53
CA LEU A 193 -13.41 8.64 -1.72
C LEU A 193 -14.48 7.54 -1.54
N ASN A 194 -14.47 6.82 -0.40
CA ASN A 194 -15.45 5.79 -0.03
C ASN A 194 -15.57 4.62 -1.04
N TRP A 195 -14.45 4.02 -1.44
CA TRP A 195 -14.41 2.84 -2.30
C TRP A 195 -13.24 1.90 -1.96
N ILE A 196 -13.31 0.67 -2.44
CA ILE A 196 -12.26 -0.34 -2.29
C ILE A 196 -11.79 -0.83 -3.66
N GLY A 197 -10.47 -0.97 -3.82
CA GLY A 197 -9.84 -1.69 -4.92
C GLY A 197 -9.05 -2.88 -4.40
N TYR A 198 -9.04 -3.99 -5.17
CA TYR A 198 -8.24 -5.18 -4.82
C TYR A 198 -7.57 -5.77 -6.06
N PHE A 199 -6.31 -6.19 -5.90
CA PHE A 199 -5.39 -6.47 -7.00
C PHE A 199 -4.59 -7.76 -6.78
N ASN A 200 -4.30 -8.46 -7.88
CA ASN A 200 -3.30 -9.50 -8.01
C ASN A 200 -3.49 -10.80 -7.20
N GLY A 201 -4.73 -11.26 -7.00
CA GLY A 201 -4.89 -12.62 -6.49
C GLY A 201 -6.18 -12.90 -5.71
N SER A 202 -6.33 -14.17 -5.33
CA SER A 202 -7.54 -14.66 -4.70
C SER A 202 -7.72 -14.16 -3.27
N LEU A 203 -6.63 -13.99 -2.52
CA LEU A 203 -6.68 -13.46 -1.15
C LEU A 203 -7.14 -12.00 -1.15
N ALA A 204 -6.53 -11.14 -2.00
CA ALA A 204 -6.95 -9.75 -2.13
C ALA A 204 -8.42 -9.64 -2.59
N GLN A 205 -8.85 -10.50 -3.53
CA GLN A 205 -10.24 -10.55 -3.97
C GLN A 205 -11.19 -10.96 -2.84
N LYS A 206 -10.83 -12.00 -2.08
CA LYS A 206 -11.64 -12.48 -0.95
C LYS A 206 -11.80 -11.38 0.11
N VAL A 207 -10.68 -10.89 0.65
CA VAL A 207 -10.68 -9.86 1.69
C VAL A 207 -11.36 -8.57 1.20
N GLY A 208 -11.03 -8.12 -0.01
CA GLY A 208 -11.64 -6.92 -0.60
C GLY A 208 -13.15 -7.04 -0.75
N SER A 209 -13.66 -8.18 -1.22
CA SER A 209 -15.11 -8.42 -1.37
C SER A 209 -15.83 -8.47 -0.02
N GLN A 210 -15.22 -9.08 0.99
CA GLN A 210 -15.75 -9.11 2.35
C GLN A 210 -15.82 -7.71 2.96
N LEU A 211 -14.75 -6.89 2.80
CA LEU A 211 -14.73 -5.50 3.25
C LEU A 211 -15.78 -4.65 2.54
N VAL A 212 -15.93 -4.78 1.23
CA VAL A 212 -16.97 -4.09 0.46
C VAL A 212 -18.35 -4.39 1.04
N SER A 213 -18.65 -5.67 1.29
CA SER A 213 -19.93 -6.09 1.84
C SER A 213 -20.15 -5.59 3.27
N ALA A 214 -19.14 -5.70 4.13
CA ALA A 214 -19.24 -5.36 5.54
C ALA A 214 -19.29 -3.84 5.80
N LEU A 215 -18.57 -3.07 4.98
CA LEU A 215 -18.49 -1.61 5.11
C LEU A 215 -19.52 -0.87 4.25
N GLY A 216 -20.20 -1.55 3.33
CA GLY A 216 -21.14 -0.92 2.40
C GLY A 216 -20.47 0.05 1.43
N MET A 217 -19.23 -0.23 1.04
CA MET A 217 -18.43 0.62 0.15
C MET A 217 -18.54 0.18 -1.31
N ASP A 218 -18.24 1.08 -2.23
CA ASP A 218 -18.22 0.77 -3.66
C ASP A 218 -16.93 0.02 -4.04
N VAL A 219 -17.00 -0.77 -5.12
CA VAL A 219 -15.82 -1.35 -5.78
C VAL A 219 -15.44 -0.48 -6.97
N LEU A 220 -14.24 0.09 -6.96
CA LEU A 220 -13.78 0.88 -8.11
C LEU A 220 -12.82 0.10 -9.01
N TYR A 221 -11.91 -0.68 -8.42
CA TYR A 221 -10.91 -1.45 -9.17
C TYR A 221 -10.88 -2.90 -8.73
N THR A 222 -10.76 -3.81 -9.70
CA THR A 222 -10.56 -5.24 -9.47
C THR A 222 -9.35 -5.75 -10.26
N SER A 223 -8.89 -6.96 -9.94
CA SER A 223 -7.84 -7.62 -10.70
C SER A 223 -8.15 -7.63 -12.21
N GLY A 224 -7.25 -7.04 -13.00
CA GLY A 224 -7.43 -6.89 -14.46
C GLY A 224 -8.00 -5.56 -14.93
N SER A 225 -8.56 -4.73 -14.05
CA SER A 225 -8.96 -3.35 -14.36
C SER A 225 -7.85 -2.36 -14.02
N ASN A 226 -6.68 -2.52 -14.64
CA ASN A 226 -5.59 -1.57 -14.43
C ASN A 226 -5.94 -0.23 -15.05
N PRO A 227 -6.06 0.85 -14.26
CA PRO A 227 -6.05 2.17 -14.85
C PRO A 227 -4.69 2.35 -15.55
N PRO A 228 -4.67 2.59 -16.87
CA PRO A 228 -3.42 2.81 -17.57
C PRO A 228 -2.71 4.07 -17.00
N GLU A 229 -1.40 4.02 -16.86
CA GLU A 229 -0.52 5.16 -16.59
C GLU A 229 -0.59 5.80 -15.19
N THR A 230 -1.09 5.10 -14.17
CA THR A 230 -1.24 5.72 -12.84
C THR A 230 -0.08 5.53 -11.88
N ALA A 231 0.85 4.63 -12.16
CA ALA A 231 2.05 4.36 -11.32
C ALA A 231 1.77 4.28 -9.80
N PHE A 232 0.62 3.69 -9.41
CA PHE A 232 0.24 3.51 -8.00
C PHE A 232 1.28 2.69 -7.23
N LEU A 233 1.31 2.85 -5.91
CA LEU A 233 2.24 2.09 -5.05
C LEU A 233 2.07 0.58 -5.19
N TRP A 234 0.85 0.05 -5.31
CA TRP A 234 0.62 -1.37 -5.51
C TRP A 234 1.21 -1.91 -6.83
N GLN A 235 1.27 -1.07 -7.89
CA GLN A 235 1.95 -1.44 -9.14
C GLN A 235 3.46 -1.55 -8.93
N GLY A 236 4.05 -0.63 -8.16
CA GLY A 236 5.45 -0.68 -7.76
C GLY A 236 5.77 -1.91 -6.92
N GLN A 237 4.91 -2.23 -5.95
CA GLN A 237 5.06 -3.46 -5.15
C GLN A 237 5.00 -4.72 -6.02
N ASN A 238 4.03 -4.82 -6.93
CA ASN A 238 3.96 -5.95 -7.85
C ASN A 238 5.17 -6.03 -8.80
N ALA A 239 5.78 -4.91 -9.14
CA ALA A 239 7.01 -4.89 -9.93
C ALA A 239 8.23 -5.39 -9.16
N VAL A 240 8.29 -5.16 -7.84
CA VAL A 240 9.41 -5.59 -6.99
C VAL A 240 9.20 -6.97 -6.38
N VAL A 241 7.95 -7.39 -6.14
CA VAL A 241 7.53 -8.73 -5.69
C VAL A 241 6.40 -9.19 -6.62
N PRO A 242 6.73 -9.90 -7.70
CA PRO A 242 5.74 -10.34 -8.68
C PRO A 242 4.63 -11.18 -8.04
N GLY A 243 3.38 -10.83 -8.32
CA GLY A 243 2.21 -11.49 -7.73
C GLY A 243 1.80 -10.94 -6.36
N GLN A 244 2.46 -9.87 -5.87
CA GLN A 244 2.08 -9.21 -4.62
C GLN A 244 0.60 -8.83 -4.63
N GLN A 245 -0.15 -9.35 -3.66
CA GLN A 245 -1.56 -9.09 -3.50
C GLN A 245 -1.78 -7.81 -2.71
N SER A 246 -2.71 -6.97 -3.16
CA SER A 246 -2.92 -5.66 -2.53
C SER A 246 -4.39 -5.27 -2.50
N ILE A 247 -4.77 -4.54 -1.46
CA ILE A 247 -6.06 -3.87 -1.31
C ILE A 247 -5.78 -2.38 -1.10
N LEU A 248 -6.55 -1.54 -1.79
CA LEU A 248 -6.57 -0.11 -1.55
C LEU A 248 -7.94 0.26 -0.99
N ILE A 249 -7.96 0.87 0.17
CA ILE A 249 -9.17 1.31 0.85
C ILE A 249 -9.18 2.83 0.87
N GLU A 250 -10.09 3.43 0.10
CA GLU A 250 -10.41 4.85 0.15
C GLU A 250 -11.52 5.08 1.17
N MET A 251 -11.13 5.34 2.39
CA MET A 251 -12.07 5.54 3.50
C MET A 251 -12.87 6.83 3.36
N PRO A 252 -14.03 6.94 4.05
CA PRO A 252 -14.65 8.24 4.28
C PRO A 252 -13.72 9.20 5.03
N SER A 253 -13.86 10.50 4.78
CA SER A 253 -13.11 11.53 5.49
C SER A 253 -13.50 11.62 6.97
N ILE A 254 -12.56 11.93 7.86
CA ILE A 254 -12.86 12.23 9.28
C ILE A 254 -13.43 13.65 9.42
N SER A 255 -13.07 14.56 8.53
CA SER A 255 -13.43 15.97 8.61
C SER A 255 -13.87 16.51 7.27
N THR A 256 -14.87 17.39 7.31
CA THR A 256 -15.28 18.17 6.14
C THR A 256 -14.20 19.14 5.65
N LYS A 257 -13.10 19.30 6.41
CA LYS A 257 -11.95 20.13 6.06
C LYS A 257 -10.87 19.37 5.30
N GLU A 258 -10.90 18.05 5.30
CA GLU A 258 -10.02 17.24 4.47
C GLU A 258 -10.35 17.48 3.01
N ALA A 259 -9.40 17.98 2.28
CA ALA A 259 -9.35 18.26 0.84
C ALA A 259 -10.50 19.12 0.28
N PRO A 260 -10.20 20.09 -0.56
CA PRO A 260 -11.21 20.82 -1.30
C PRO A 260 -12.03 19.84 -2.14
N ALA A 261 -13.35 19.96 -2.09
CA ALA A 261 -14.31 19.13 -2.78
C ALA A 261 -13.97 19.01 -4.28
N ALA A 262 -13.41 17.88 -4.69
CA ALA A 262 -13.52 17.50 -6.08
C ALA A 262 -14.99 17.19 -6.37
N PRO A 263 -15.52 17.55 -7.55
CA PRO A 263 -16.95 17.50 -7.83
C PRO A 263 -17.60 16.09 -7.73
N ASN A 264 -16.80 15.03 -7.63
CA ASN A 264 -17.25 13.64 -7.57
C ASN A 264 -16.86 12.91 -6.27
N ARG A 265 -16.47 13.63 -5.21
CA ARG A 265 -16.10 13.00 -3.94
C ARG A 265 -17.33 12.75 -3.09
N SER A 266 -17.45 11.55 -2.51
CA SER A 266 -18.44 11.26 -1.49
C SER A 266 -18.31 12.27 -0.35
N ARG A 267 -19.46 12.80 0.10
CA ARG A 267 -19.53 13.70 1.26
C ARG A 267 -19.69 12.94 2.57
N ASP A 268 -19.70 11.62 2.51
CA ASP A 268 -19.80 10.81 3.70
C ASP A 268 -18.51 10.96 4.50
N SER A 269 -18.64 11.40 5.72
CA SER A 269 -17.53 11.58 6.64
C SER A 269 -17.75 10.73 7.88
N PHE A 270 -16.67 10.25 8.46
CA PHE A 270 -16.71 9.76 9.82
C PHE A 270 -17.09 10.93 10.73
N SER A 271 -18.30 10.91 11.24
CA SER A 271 -18.79 12.00 12.11
C SER A 271 -18.22 11.91 13.53
N THR A 272 -17.60 10.78 13.89
CA THR A 272 -17.07 10.54 15.25
C THR A 272 -15.90 9.55 15.20
N VAL A 273 -15.02 9.61 16.20
CA VAL A 273 -13.94 8.62 16.43
C VAL A 273 -14.51 7.21 16.54
N GLU A 274 -15.70 7.04 17.15
CA GLU A 274 -16.39 5.75 17.29
C GLU A 274 -16.61 5.07 15.93
N LYS A 275 -16.95 5.82 14.87
CA LYS A 275 -17.13 5.25 13.53
C LYS A 275 -15.82 4.78 12.93
N VAL A 276 -14.71 5.46 13.22
CA VAL A 276 -13.38 5.01 12.79
C VAL A 276 -13.01 3.72 13.50
N SER A 277 -13.26 3.62 14.81
CA SER A 277 -13.01 2.39 15.58
C SER A 277 -13.84 1.21 15.06
N VAL A 278 -15.12 1.42 14.74
CA VAL A 278 -15.96 0.39 14.12
C VAL A 278 -15.42 -0.02 12.75
N PHE A 279 -15.01 0.94 11.93
CA PHE A 279 -14.40 0.67 10.62
C PHE A 279 -13.13 -0.16 10.76
N ALA A 280 -12.22 0.25 11.63
CA ALA A 280 -10.97 -0.46 11.88
C ALA A 280 -11.20 -1.87 12.46
N SER A 281 -12.22 -2.04 13.32
CA SER A 281 -12.60 -3.35 13.83
C SER A 281 -13.06 -4.28 12.70
N ILE A 282 -13.87 -3.79 11.76
CA ILE A 282 -14.30 -4.58 10.59
C ILE A 282 -13.11 -4.96 9.72
N VAL A 283 -12.19 -4.02 9.45
CA VAL A 283 -10.95 -4.31 8.71
C VAL A 283 -10.18 -5.41 9.42
N ARG A 284 -10.02 -5.29 10.74
CA ARG A 284 -9.30 -6.24 11.56
C ARG A 284 -9.93 -7.63 11.53
N ASP A 285 -11.25 -7.73 11.81
CA ASP A 285 -11.96 -9.00 11.83
C ASP A 285 -11.88 -9.72 10.48
N THR A 286 -11.97 -8.97 9.39
CA THR A 286 -11.83 -9.51 8.03
C THR A 286 -10.43 -10.06 7.77
N LEU A 287 -9.38 -9.38 8.24
CA LEU A 287 -8.00 -9.87 8.13
C LEU A 287 -7.80 -11.11 9.00
N ASP A 288 -8.28 -11.11 10.25
CA ASP A 288 -8.16 -12.23 11.18
C ASP A 288 -8.82 -13.50 10.60
N GLU A 289 -10.00 -13.37 9.97
CA GLU A 289 -10.68 -14.49 9.31
C GLU A 289 -9.90 -15.00 8.09
N ALA A 290 -9.43 -14.08 7.25
CA ALA A 290 -8.74 -14.45 6.01
C ALA A 290 -7.39 -15.12 6.27
N MET A 291 -6.63 -14.66 7.26
CA MET A 291 -5.30 -15.20 7.58
C MET A 291 -5.37 -16.58 8.24
N LYS A 292 -6.41 -16.91 8.99
CA LYS A 292 -6.63 -18.26 9.54
C LYS A 292 -6.73 -19.37 8.48
N GLU A 293 -7.14 -19.02 7.27
CA GLU A 293 -7.25 -20.00 6.18
C GLU A 293 -5.93 -20.25 5.45
N LEU A 294 -4.89 -19.46 5.75
CA LEU A 294 -3.55 -19.64 5.18
C LEU A 294 -2.62 -20.49 6.09
N GLU A 295 -3.05 -20.79 7.34
CA GLU A 295 -2.36 -21.70 8.25
C GLU A 295 -2.49 -23.16 7.77
#